data_8aaef04c186a1c3024daeac3c6ec42e0
#
_entry.id   8aaef04c186a1c3024daeac3c6ec42e0
#
_cell.length_a   1.000
_cell.length_b   1.000
_cell.length_c   1.000
_cell.angle_alpha   90.00
_cell.angle_beta   90.00
_cell.angle_gamma   90.00
#
_symmetry.space_group_name_H-M   'P 1'
#
loop_
_entity.id
_entity.type
_entity.pdbx_description
1 polymer ?
#
loop_
_entity_poly.entity_id
_entity_poly.type
_entity_poly.pdbx_seq_one_letter_code
_entity_poly.pdbx_strand_id
1 'polypeptide(L)'
;MTTTPPEIHRGLAGVVVDTTAVSTVIAETNSLTYRGYPVQELAARRSFEEVAYLLWYGDLPDAPELYAFQARERALRPLDRTTGDLLARLPESCHPMDVLRTAVSFFGAEDPAEDDGSTAAHRAKSLALLAKLPVVVAADHRRRRGLAPVPPDPGLGFAENFFHMCFGRVPEPEVVRCFEISLILYAEHSFNASTFTARVVTSTLSDLYSAVTAAIGALKGPLHGGANEAVMRMLAEIGDAEHADAWLAAALADRRKIMGFGHRVYKHGDSRVPVMQEATDRLVALSGDPGAARLAAAHTALREAVLRRKGIHPNLDYPAGLAYHLMGFDIPAFTPIFVMSRITGWTAHITEQLAHNALIRPLGAYNGPGQRAVPGAA
;
A
#
# COMPACT_ATOMS: atom_id res chain seq x y z
N MET A 1 28.26 -2.54 -40.28
CA MET A 1 28.30 -2.05 -38.90
C MET A 1 27.63 -3.13 -38.04
N THR A 2 28.39 -3.90 -37.28
CA THR A 2 27.88 -4.88 -36.33
C THR A 2 27.39 -4.09 -35.12
N THR A 3 26.09 -3.77 -35.09
CA THR A 3 25.48 -3.17 -33.91
C THR A 3 25.44 -4.23 -32.81
N THR A 4 26.15 -4.00 -31.71
CA THR A 4 26.03 -4.80 -30.49
C THR A 4 24.54 -4.88 -30.11
N PRO A 5 23.99 -6.06 -29.80
CA PRO A 5 22.59 -6.15 -29.38
C PRO A 5 22.35 -5.22 -28.16
N PRO A 6 21.21 -4.51 -28.08
CA PRO A 6 20.91 -3.66 -26.94
C PRO A 6 20.85 -4.48 -25.66
N GLU A 7 21.41 -3.95 -24.58
CA GLU A 7 21.28 -4.56 -23.26
C GLU A 7 19.83 -4.47 -22.77
N ILE A 8 19.26 -5.61 -22.37
CA ILE A 8 17.86 -5.69 -21.93
C ILE A 8 17.82 -5.84 -20.41
N HIS A 9 17.46 -4.78 -19.71
CA HIS A 9 17.25 -4.76 -18.25
C HIS A 9 15.83 -5.24 -17.91
N ARG A 10 15.63 -6.56 -17.80
CA ARG A 10 14.31 -7.13 -17.51
C ARG A 10 13.76 -6.62 -16.15
N GLY A 11 12.55 -6.06 -16.18
CA GLY A 11 11.91 -5.49 -15.01
C GLY A 11 12.64 -4.26 -14.44
N LEU A 12 13.46 -3.58 -15.27
CA LEU A 12 14.27 -2.39 -14.92
C LEU A 12 15.20 -2.64 -13.71
N ALA A 13 15.65 -3.89 -13.49
CA ALA A 13 16.55 -4.21 -12.39
C ALA A 13 17.87 -3.44 -12.53
N GLY A 14 18.24 -2.66 -11.51
CA GLY A 14 19.48 -1.86 -11.49
C GLY A 14 19.42 -0.58 -12.33
N VAL A 15 18.30 -0.27 -12.97
CA VAL A 15 18.14 0.97 -13.75
C VAL A 15 17.68 2.10 -12.85
N VAL A 16 18.44 3.17 -12.80
CA VAL A 16 18.04 4.46 -12.19
C VAL A 16 17.29 5.25 -13.26
N VAL A 17 16.00 5.47 -13.05
CA VAL A 17 15.12 6.12 -14.06
C VAL A 17 14.93 7.60 -13.80
N ASP A 18 15.06 8.05 -12.55
CA ASP A 18 14.93 9.45 -12.14
C ASP A 18 15.46 9.61 -10.71
N THR A 19 15.51 10.86 -10.24
CA THR A 19 15.82 11.23 -8.85
C THR A 19 14.54 11.34 -8.02
N THR A 20 14.66 11.22 -6.68
CA THR A 20 13.57 11.52 -5.77
C THR A 20 14.09 12.04 -4.44
N ALA A 21 13.36 13.01 -3.88
CA ALA A 21 13.57 13.52 -2.53
C ALA A 21 12.51 12.99 -1.55
N VAL A 22 11.61 12.10 -1.98
CA VAL A 22 10.50 11.61 -1.14
C VAL A 22 10.98 10.57 -0.14
N SER A 23 11.70 9.56 -0.62
CA SER A 23 12.23 8.50 0.25
C SER A 23 13.46 7.82 -0.35
N THR A 24 14.24 7.18 0.52
CA THR A 24 15.36 6.32 0.09
C THR A 24 15.61 5.20 1.09
N VAL A 25 16.17 4.09 0.58
CA VAL A 25 16.74 3.04 1.42
C VAL A 25 18.25 3.26 1.51
N ILE A 26 18.74 3.49 2.71
CA ILE A 26 20.16 3.63 3.01
C ILE A 26 20.70 2.25 3.31
N ALA A 27 21.49 1.69 2.38
CA ALA A 27 21.98 0.31 2.47
C ALA A 27 22.92 0.09 3.65
N GLU A 28 23.74 1.08 3.98
CA GLU A 28 24.77 1.04 5.04
C GLU A 28 24.15 0.88 6.44
N THR A 29 23.02 1.52 6.67
CA THR A 29 22.30 1.46 7.96
C THR A 29 21.08 0.55 7.91
N ASN A 30 20.78 -0.05 6.76
CA ASN A 30 19.55 -0.80 6.50
C ASN A 30 18.32 -0.03 6.96
N SER A 31 18.22 1.25 6.59
CA SER A 31 17.15 2.16 7.01
C SER A 31 16.39 2.70 5.82
N LEU A 32 15.05 2.68 5.89
CA LEU A 32 14.19 3.45 5.02
C LEU A 32 13.97 4.83 5.64
N THR A 33 14.13 5.89 4.84
CA THR A 33 13.85 7.25 5.30
C THR A 33 12.77 7.90 4.45
N TYR A 34 11.91 8.70 5.09
CA TYR A 34 10.95 9.60 4.44
C TYR A 34 11.44 11.03 4.64
N ARG A 35 11.72 11.75 3.56
CA ARG A 35 12.27 13.12 3.63
C ARG A 35 13.49 13.21 4.57
N GLY A 36 14.29 12.15 4.67
CA GLY A 36 15.46 12.08 5.55
C GLY A 36 15.22 11.53 6.96
N TYR A 37 13.98 11.43 7.42
CA TYR A 37 13.66 10.86 8.74
C TYR A 37 13.56 9.34 8.69
N PRO A 38 14.24 8.59 9.57
CA PRO A 38 14.12 7.14 9.63
C PRO A 38 12.69 6.70 9.92
N VAL A 39 12.15 5.78 9.12
CA VAL A 39 10.75 5.35 9.24
C VAL A 39 10.45 4.69 10.58
N GLN A 40 11.45 4.04 11.18
CA GLN A 40 11.34 3.42 12.51
C GLN A 40 11.08 4.47 13.60
N GLU A 41 11.75 5.63 13.50
CA GLU A 41 11.55 6.74 14.44
C GLU A 41 10.21 7.44 14.21
N LEU A 42 9.82 7.60 12.96
CA LEU A 42 8.49 8.11 12.62
C LEU A 42 7.41 7.19 13.19
N ALA A 43 7.52 5.87 12.97
CA ALA A 43 6.57 4.89 13.49
C ALA A 43 6.54 4.85 15.04
N ALA A 44 7.64 5.14 15.71
CA ALA A 44 7.69 5.16 17.17
C ALA A 44 7.07 6.41 17.79
N ARG A 45 7.17 7.58 17.13
CA ARG A 45 6.98 8.89 17.78
C ARG A 45 5.94 9.81 17.11
N ARG A 46 5.44 9.46 15.93
CA ARG A 46 4.58 10.33 15.13
C ARG A 46 3.24 9.66 14.82
N SER A 47 2.25 10.48 14.51
CA SER A 47 0.98 10.04 13.95
C SER A 47 1.09 9.83 12.43
N PHE A 48 0.13 9.11 11.87
CA PHE A 48 0.08 8.92 10.42
C PHE A 48 -0.18 10.24 9.69
N GLU A 49 -0.99 11.13 10.27
CA GLU A 49 -1.27 12.46 9.70
C GLU A 49 -0.01 13.34 9.65
N GLU A 50 0.88 13.27 10.68
CA GLU A 50 2.18 13.96 10.65
C GLU A 50 3.06 13.43 9.52
N VAL A 51 3.05 12.12 9.27
CA VAL A 51 3.82 11.50 8.18
C VAL A 51 3.24 11.85 6.81
N ALA A 52 1.92 11.90 6.66
CA ALA A 52 1.28 12.38 5.43
C ALA A 52 1.68 13.83 5.12
N TYR A 53 1.65 14.70 6.13
CA TYR A 53 2.09 16.07 6.02
C TYR A 53 3.57 16.15 5.60
N LEU A 54 4.45 15.42 6.28
CA LEU A 54 5.89 15.34 5.96
C LEU A 54 6.12 14.99 4.48
N LEU A 55 5.46 13.96 3.98
CA LEU A 55 5.64 13.50 2.59
C LEU A 55 5.26 14.59 1.57
N TRP A 56 4.22 15.38 1.84
CA TRP A 56 3.70 16.39 0.91
C TRP A 56 4.34 17.78 1.06
N TYR A 57 4.75 18.15 2.27
CA TYR A 57 5.28 19.48 2.55
C TYR A 57 6.81 19.50 2.72
N GLY A 58 7.42 18.31 2.92
CA GLY A 58 8.89 18.15 2.97
C GLY A 58 9.47 18.17 4.37
N ASP A 59 8.72 18.64 5.37
CA ASP A 59 9.13 18.64 6.77
C ASP A 59 7.97 18.27 7.70
N LEU A 60 8.27 17.93 8.96
CA LEU A 60 7.26 17.63 9.97
C LEU A 60 6.47 18.90 10.33
N PRO A 61 5.14 18.78 10.55
CA PRO A 61 4.33 19.94 10.93
C PRO A 61 4.65 20.41 12.35
N ASP A 62 4.52 21.69 12.59
CA ASP A 62 4.34 22.23 13.94
C ASP A 62 2.91 21.96 14.46
N ALA A 63 2.63 22.30 15.73
CA ALA A 63 1.33 22.02 16.33
C ALA A 63 0.15 22.76 15.63
N PRO A 64 0.25 24.05 15.28
CA PRO A 64 -0.75 24.75 14.48
C PRO A 64 -0.98 24.16 13.10
N GLU A 65 0.08 23.78 12.38
CA GLU A 65 0.02 23.18 11.05
C GLU A 65 -0.67 21.81 11.09
N LEU A 66 -0.30 20.97 12.08
CA LEU A 66 -0.93 19.66 12.28
C LEU A 66 -2.41 19.82 12.58
N TYR A 67 -2.78 20.74 13.48
CA TYR A 67 -4.18 21.01 13.82
C TYR A 67 -4.99 21.43 12.59
N ALA A 68 -4.46 22.35 11.78
CA ALA A 68 -5.12 22.80 10.56
C ALA A 68 -5.24 21.68 9.51
N PHE A 69 -4.22 20.84 9.40
CA PHE A 69 -4.21 19.68 8.50
C PHE A 69 -5.29 18.66 8.91
N GLN A 70 -5.33 18.28 10.19
CA GLN A 70 -6.32 17.35 10.72
C GLN A 70 -7.75 17.89 10.62
N ALA A 71 -7.96 19.16 10.89
CA ALA A 71 -9.29 19.78 10.78
C ALA A 71 -9.81 19.72 9.32
N ARG A 72 -8.94 19.98 8.34
CA ARG A 72 -9.29 19.89 6.91
C ARG A 72 -9.53 18.43 6.49
N GLU A 73 -8.69 17.50 6.91
CA GLU A 73 -8.85 16.08 6.62
C GLU A 73 -10.21 15.58 7.11
N ARG A 74 -10.54 15.85 8.37
CA ARG A 74 -11.83 15.46 8.99
C ARG A 74 -13.03 16.04 8.26
N ALA A 75 -12.95 17.30 7.83
CA ALA A 75 -14.02 17.95 7.07
C ALA A 75 -14.27 17.32 5.70
N LEU A 76 -13.26 16.67 5.11
CA LEU A 76 -13.33 16.04 3.79
C LEU A 76 -13.76 14.56 3.82
N ARG A 77 -13.89 13.94 5.01
CA ARG A 77 -14.26 12.53 5.17
C ARG A 77 -15.63 12.16 4.59
N PRO A 78 -16.70 12.95 4.79
CA PRO A 78 -18.03 12.54 4.33
C PRO A 78 -18.07 12.28 2.83
N LEU A 79 -18.63 11.13 2.45
CA LEU A 79 -18.97 10.86 1.05
C LEU A 79 -20.31 11.51 0.70
N ASP A 80 -20.42 12.01 -0.51
CA ASP A 80 -21.69 12.48 -1.05
C ASP A 80 -22.61 11.30 -1.39
N ARG A 81 -23.87 11.65 -1.71
CA ARG A 81 -24.90 10.66 -2.05
C ARG A 81 -24.56 9.89 -3.32
N THR A 82 -24.01 10.54 -4.34
CA THR A 82 -23.66 9.94 -5.63
C THR A 82 -22.61 8.86 -5.46
N THR A 83 -21.59 9.11 -4.66
CA THR A 83 -20.58 8.10 -4.28
C THR A 83 -21.23 6.92 -3.53
N GLY A 84 -22.12 7.20 -2.58
CA GLY A 84 -22.87 6.14 -1.87
C GLY A 84 -23.68 5.26 -2.81
N ASP A 85 -24.40 5.86 -3.75
CA ASP A 85 -25.20 5.18 -4.76
C ASP A 85 -24.32 4.35 -5.72
N LEU A 86 -23.13 4.85 -6.08
CA LEU A 86 -22.15 4.10 -6.86
C LEU A 86 -21.70 2.84 -6.12
N LEU A 87 -21.28 2.98 -4.86
CA LEU A 87 -20.78 1.86 -4.04
C LEU A 87 -21.86 0.78 -3.87
N ALA A 88 -23.11 1.17 -3.70
CA ALA A 88 -24.25 0.24 -3.55
C ALA A 88 -24.50 -0.59 -4.81
N ARG A 89 -24.12 -0.12 -6.00
CA ARG A 89 -24.31 -0.81 -7.27
C ARG A 89 -23.19 -1.78 -7.63
N LEU A 90 -22.03 -1.69 -6.96
CA LEU A 90 -20.91 -2.58 -7.27
C LEU A 90 -21.20 -4.01 -6.79
N PRO A 91 -20.84 -5.05 -7.59
CA PRO A 91 -21.05 -6.43 -7.20
C PRO A 91 -20.31 -6.76 -5.89
N GLU A 92 -20.93 -7.47 -4.96
CA GLU A 92 -20.27 -7.94 -3.74
C GLU A 92 -19.17 -8.98 -4.03
N SER A 93 -19.27 -9.67 -5.15
CA SER A 93 -18.28 -10.64 -5.62
C SER A 93 -16.99 -10.01 -6.16
N CYS A 94 -16.96 -8.70 -6.47
CA CYS A 94 -15.73 -8.06 -6.93
C CYS A 94 -14.72 -7.89 -5.77
N HIS A 95 -13.43 -7.87 -6.09
CA HIS A 95 -12.42 -7.63 -5.07
C HIS A 95 -12.52 -6.20 -4.51
N PRO A 96 -12.32 -5.94 -3.19
CA PRO A 96 -12.39 -4.59 -2.61
C PRO A 96 -11.48 -3.57 -3.30
N MET A 97 -10.35 -3.98 -3.87
CA MET A 97 -9.50 -3.12 -4.69
C MET A 97 -10.19 -2.60 -5.96
N ASP A 98 -11.15 -3.34 -6.51
CA ASP A 98 -11.93 -2.87 -7.67
C ASP A 98 -12.90 -1.78 -7.27
N VAL A 99 -13.45 -1.87 -6.05
CA VAL A 99 -14.28 -0.81 -5.46
C VAL A 99 -13.49 0.48 -5.32
N LEU A 100 -12.29 0.42 -4.72
CA LEU A 100 -11.42 1.59 -4.57
C LEU A 100 -11.02 2.21 -5.90
N ARG A 101 -10.59 1.37 -6.86
CA ARG A 101 -10.20 1.85 -8.18
C ARG A 101 -11.33 2.57 -8.89
N THR A 102 -12.55 2.04 -8.79
CA THR A 102 -13.76 2.65 -9.38
C THR A 102 -14.11 3.95 -8.66
N ALA A 103 -14.04 3.98 -7.33
CA ALA A 103 -14.34 5.18 -6.55
C ALA A 103 -13.35 6.32 -6.86
N VAL A 104 -12.04 6.04 -6.97
CA VAL A 104 -11.05 7.06 -7.30
C VAL A 104 -11.26 7.64 -8.70
N SER A 105 -11.53 6.79 -9.70
CA SER A 105 -11.85 7.27 -11.05
C SER A 105 -13.14 8.10 -11.07
N PHE A 106 -14.14 7.73 -10.27
CA PHE A 106 -15.37 8.48 -10.14
C PHE A 106 -15.14 9.83 -9.45
N PHE A 107 -14.31 9.91 -8.42
CA PHE A 107 -13.95 11.19 -7.78
C PHE A 107 -13.28 12.16 -8.77
N GLY A 108 -12.48 11.65 -9.71
CA GLY A 108 -11.92 12.47 -10.78
C GLY A 108 -13.02 13.04 -11.68
N ALA A 109 -13.92 12.18 -12.16
CA ALA A 109 -15.01 12.60 -13.04
C ALA A 109 -15.99 13.62 -12.39
N GLU A 110 -16.06 13.66 -11.05
CA GLU A 110 -16.88 14.63 -10.31
C GLU A 110 -16.12 15.89 -9.89
N ASP A 111 -14.79 15.92 -10.02
CA ASP A 111 -13.97 17.07 -9.58
C ASP A 111 -13.91 18.15 -10.69
N PRO A 112 -14.57 19.31 -10.50
CA PRO A 112 -14.51 20.39 -11.50
C PRO A 112 -13.10 20.97 -11.69
N ALA A 113 -12.17 20.68 -10.78
CA ALA A 113 -10.76 21.05 -10.86
C ALA A 113 -9.86 19.87 -11.29
N GLU A 114 -10.41 18.81 -11.91
CA GLU A 114 -9.66 17.63 -12.33
C GLU A 114 -8.37 17.99 -13.08
N ASP A 115 -8.45 18.89 -14.05
CA ASP A 115 -7.34 19.32 -14.91
C ASP A 115 -6.41 20.37 -14.28
N ASP A 116 -6.71 20.89 -13.08
CA ASP A 116 -5.80 21.82 -12.40
C ASP A 116 -4.55 21.10 -11.89
N GLY A 117 -3.44 21.26 -12.62
CA GLY A 117 -2.13 20.69 -12.32
C GLY A 117 -1.28 21.52 -11.33
N SER A 118 -1.82 22.58 -10.72
CA SER A 118 -1.07 23.38 -9.75
C SER A 118 -0.73 22.57 -8.49
N THR A 119 0.41 22.87 -7.85
CA THR A 119 0.82 22.23 -6.59
C THR A 119 -0.25 22.37 -5.50
N ALA A 120 -0.96 23.50 -5.47
CA ALA A 120 -2.03 23.74 -4.51
C ALA A 120 -3.23 22.80 -4.74
N ALA A 121 -3.66 22.64 -6.01
CA ALA A 121 -4.73 21.73 -6.39
C ALA A 121 -4.32 20.27 -6.13
N HIS A 122 -3.09 19.88 -6.47
CA HIS A 122 -2.59 18.53 -6.16
C HIS A 122 -2.62 18.21 -4.66
N ARG A 123 -2.20 19.15 -3.81
CA ARG A 123 -2.29 18.98 -2.34
C ARG A 123 -3.74 18.86 -1.86
N ALA A 124 -4.65 19.65 -2.42
CA ALA A 124 -6.07 19.59 -2.07
C ALA A 124 -6.69 18.24 -2.48
N LYS A 125 -6.45 17.77 -3.71
CA LYS A 125 -6.88 16.46 -4.20
C LYS A 125 -6.29 15.31 -3.39
N SER A 126 -5.00 15.39 -3.06
CA SER A 126 -4.31 14.39 -2.23
C SER A 126 -4.94 14.28 -0.85
N LEU A 127 -5.26 15.41 -0.21
CA LEU A 127 -5.92 15.44 1.10
C LEU A 127 -7.35 14.91 1.00
N ALA A 128 -8.09 15.22 -0.06
CA ALA A 128 -9.43 14.71 -0.28
C ALA A 128 -9.41 13.17 -0.46
N LEU A 129 -8.46 12.63 -1.22
CA LEU A 129 -8.30 11.18 -1.36
C LEU A 129 -7.89 10.52 -0.05
N LEU A 130 -6.95 11.11 0.71
CA LEU A 130 -6.57 10.61 2.03
C LEU A 130 -7.79 10.48 2.95
N ALA A 131 -8.65 11.50 2.98
CA ALA A 131 -9.82 11.54 3.83
C ALA A 131 -10.94 10.57 3.37
N LYS A 132 -11.18 10.47 2.07
CA LYS A 132 -12.32 9.70 1.51
C LYS A 132 -12.05 8.20 1.36
N LEU A 133 -10.80 7.79 1.07
CA LEU A 133 -10.48 6.38 0.83
C LEU A 133 -10.80 5.48 2.03
N PRO A 134 -10.49 5.84 3.30
CA PRO A 134 -10.90 5.05 4.45
C PRO A 134 -12.40 4.86 4.56
N VAL A 135 -13.18 5.89 4.21
CA VAL A 135 -14.65 5.83 4.24
C VAL A 135 -15.18 4.84 3.18
N VAL A 136 -14.60 4.86 1.97
CA VAL A 136 -14.92 3.88 0.91
C VAL A 136 -14.59 2.46 1.36
N VAL A 137 -13.40 2.24 1.95
CA VAL A 137 -12.98 0.91 2.44
C VAL A 137 -13.92 0.41 3.53
N ALA A 138 -14.24 1.25 4.50
CA ALA A 138 -15.13 0.90 5.61
C ALA A 138 -16.57 0.65 5.14
N ALA A 139 -17.07 1.46 4.21
CA ALA A 139 -18.41 1.27 3.64
C ALA A 139 -18.50 -0.07 2.88
N ASP A 140 -17.51 -0.41 2.06
CA ASP A 140 -17.46 -1.70 1.36
C ASP A 140 -17.29 -2.89 2.32
N HIS A 141 -16.44 -2.73 3.35
CA HIS A 141 -16.24 -3.74 4.39
C HIS A 141 -17.57 -4.08 5.11
N ARG A 142 -18.36 -3.07 5.47
CA ARG A 142 -19.68 -3.26 6.09
C ARG A 142 -20.72 -3.81 5.12
N ARG A 143 -20.76 -3.29 3.90
CA ARG A 143 -21.67 -3.75 2.84
C ARG A 143 -21.55 -5.26 2.58
N ARG A 144 -20.32 -5.78 2.50
CA ARG A 144 -20.05 -7.22 2.33
C ARG A 144 -20.50 -8.09 3.50
N ARG A 145 -20.75 -7.47 4.66
CA ARG A 145 -21.28 -8.12 5.86
C ARG A 145 -22.79 -7.88 6.05
N GLY A 146 -23.45 -7.27 5.07
CA GLY A 146 -24.87 -6.92 5.15
C GLY A 146 -25.17 -5.84 6.19
N LEU A 147 -24.18 -5.01 6.55
CA LEU A 147 -24.30 -3.96 7.57
C LEU A 147 -24.40 -2.58 6.90
N ALA A 148 -25.22 -1.71 7.49
CA ALA A 148 -25.29 -0.30 7.06
C ALA A 148 -23.95 0.41 7.29
N PRO A 149 -23.55 1.36 6.42
CA PRO A 149 -22.38 2.20 6.64
C PRO A 149 -22.48 2.97 7.96
N VAL A 150 -21.34 3.15 8.63
CA VAL A 150 -21.22 4.04 9.79
C VAL A 150 -20.57 5.33 9.30
N PRO A 151 -21.18 6.50 9.54
CA PRO A 151 -20.59 7.76 9.11
C PRO A 151 -19.29 8.04 9.88
N PRO A 152 -18.35 8.81 9.28
CA PRO A 152 -17.15 9.23 9.98
C PRO A 152 -17.48 10.13 11.17
N ASP A 153 -16.73 9.97 12.27
CA ASP A 153 -16.82 10.82 13.44
C ASP A 153 -15.73 11.91 13.36
N PRO A 154 -16.08 13.21 13.36
CA PRO A 154 -15.12 14.30 13.28
C PRO A 154 -14.28 14.46 14.55
N GLY A 155 -14.68 13.87 15.68
CA GLY A 155 -13.95 13.87 16.94
C GLY A 155 -12.78 12.91 16.99
N LEU A 156 -12.79 11.88 16.12
CA LEU A 156 -11.80 10.80 16.13
C LEU A 156 -10.60 11.08 15.21
N GLY A 157 -9.41 10.61 15.62
CA GLY A 157 -8.20 10.56 14.79
C GLY A 157 -8.37 9.64 13.58
N PHE A 158 -7.40 9.65 12.66
CA PHE A 158 -7.49 8.89 11.41
C PHE A 158 -7.69 7.39 11.66
N ALA A 159 -6.84 6.77 12.45
CA ALA A 159 -6.89 5.34 12.76
C ALA A 159 -8.14 4.96 13.56
N GLU A 160 -8.45 5.71 14.61
CA GLU A 160 -9.65 5.50 15.45
C GLU A 160 -10.93 5.57 14.63
N ASN A 161 -11.04 6.58 13.77
CA ASN A 161 -12.20 6.78 12.90
C ASN A 161 -12.37 5.61 11.90
N PHE A 162 -11.28 5.04 11.39
CA PHE A 162 -11.38 3.89 10.52
C PHE A 162 -11.96 2.66 11.23
N PHE A 163 -11.50 2.35 12.45
CA PHE A 163 -12.11 1.30 13.28
C PHE A 163 -13.57 1.58 13.60
N HIS A 164 -13.88 2.82 13.98
CA HIS A 164 -15.27 3.25 14.22
C HIS A 164 -16.14 2.97 13.00
N MET A 165 -15.72 3.35 11.81
CA MET A 165 -16.49 3.15 10.59
C MET A 165 -16.61 1.66 10.21
N CYS A 166 -15.58 0.84 10.41
CA CYS A 166 -15.61 -0.58 10.08
C CYS A 166 -16.44 -1.40 11.08
N PHE A 167 -16.27 -1.16 12.38
CA PHE A 167 -16.77 -2.03 13.43
C PHE A 167 -17.82 -1.37 14.35
N GLY A 168 -18.10 -0.07 14.16
CA GLY A 168 -19.01 0.70 15.01
C GLY A 168 -18.43 1.06 16.38
N ARG A 169 -17.14 0.83 16.59
CA ARG A 169 -16.43 1.11 17.86
C ARG A 169 -14.95 1.35 17.61
N VAL A 170 -14.31 2.05 18.55
CA VAL A 170 -12.85 2.17 18.63
C VAL A 170 -12.34 1.05 19.55
N PRO A 171 -11.33 0.27 19.15
CA PRO A 171 -10.72 -0.77 19.97
C PRO A 171 -9.77 -0.16 21.02
N GLU A 172 -9.11 -1.03 21.80
CA GLU A 172 -8.09 -0.61 22.77
C GLU A 172 -6.96 0.19 22.12
N PRO A 173 -6.36 1.17 22.83
CA PRO A 173 -5.34 2.07 22.27
C PRO A 173 -4.16 1.36 21.60
N GLU A 174 -3.74 0.22 22.12
CA GLU A 174 -2.65 -0.58 21.55
C GLU A 174 -2.99 -1.14 20.17
N VAL A 175 -4.26 -1.50 19.94
CA VAL A 175 -4.74 -1.96 18.62
C VAL A 175 -4.72 -0.80 17.63
N VAL A 176 -5.22 0.36 18.05
CA VAL A 176 -5.18 1.61 17.26
C VAL A 176 -3.74 1.97 16.92
N ARG A 177 -2.84 1.91 17.91
CA ARG A 177 -1.42 2.23 17.71
C ARG A 177 -0.72 1.26 16.75
N CYS A 178 -0.98 -0.04 16.87
CA CYS A 178 -0.43 -1.03 15.93
C CYS A 178 -0.90 -0.76 14.50
N PHE A 179 -2.17 -0.42 14.32
CA PHE A 179 -2.72 -0.05 13.02
C PHE A 179 -2.03 1.22 12.47
N GLU A 180 -1.88 2.26 13.28
CA GLU A 180 -1.19 3.49 12.90
C GLU A 180 0.27 3.25 12.51
N ILE A 181 1.01 2.42 13.27
CA ILE A 181 2.36 1.97 12.90
C ILE A 181 2.35 1.34 11.50
N SER A 182 1.40 0.46 11.23
CA SER A 182 1.29 -0.16 9.91
C SER A 182 1.07 0.86 8.79
N LEU A 183 0.21 1.86 9.01
CA LEU A 183 -0.01 2.94 8.05
C LEU A 183 1.28 3.71 7.78
N ILE A 184 2.04 4.08 8.82
CA ILE A 184 3.31 4.80 8.66
C ILE A 184 4.32 3.97 7.87
N LEU A 185 4.45 2.67 8.17
CA LEU A 185 5.40 1.79 7.51
C LEU A 185 5.04 1.49 6.03
N TYR A 186 3.77 1.55 5.68
CA TYR A 186 3.29 1.36 4.30
C TYR A 186 3.23 2.65 3.48
N ALA A 187 3.33 3.82 4.10
CA ALA A 187 3.07 5.13 3.47
C ALA A 187 3.89 5.35 2.20
N GLU A 188 5.17 4.95 2.19
CA GLU A 188 6.07 5.22 1.08
C GLU A 188 7.17 4.15 0.97
N HIS A 189 7.68 3.93 -0.26
CA HIS A 189 8.85 3.09 -0.53
C HIS A 189 9.43 3.34 -1.93
N SER A 190 9.87 4.57 -2.19
CA SER A 190 10.54 4.98 -3.44
C SER A 190 9.81 4.51 -4.71
N PHE A 191 10.52 4.13 -5.76
CA PHE A 191 9.96 3.71 -7.06
C PHE A 191 9.51 2.23 -7.07
N ASN A 192 8.69 1.83 -6.07
CA ASN A 192 8.00 0.55 -6.15
C ASN A 192 7.05 0.51 -7.37
N ALA A 193 6.55 -0.68 -7.72
CA ALA A 193 5.81 -0.89 -8.96
C ALA A 193 4.59 0.03 -9.11
N SER A 194 3.80 0.25 -8.05
CA SER A 194 2.62 1.12 -8.11
C SER A 194 2.99 2.61 -8.16
N THR A 195 4.00 3.03 -7.42
CA THR A 195 4.53 4.40 -7.47
C THR A 195 5.10 4.70 -8.87
N PHE A 196 5.86 3.78 -9.45
CA PHE A 196 6.38 3.95 -10.80
C PHE A 196 5.26 4.00 -11.85
N THR A 197 4.22 3.19 -11.69
CA THR A 197 3.01 3.25 -12.54
C THR A 197 2.34 4.62 -12.45
N ALA A 198 2.18 5.20 -11.24
CA ALA A 198 1.65 6.54 -11.08
C ALA A 198 2.52 7.58 -11.80
N ARG A 199 3.85 7.51 -11.66
CA ARG A 199 4.79 8.43 -12.33
C ARG A 199 4.71 8.30 -13.86
N VAL A 200 4.55 7.08 -14.40
CA VAL A 200 4.37 6.86 -15.85
C VAL A 200 3.12 7.57 -16.35
N VAL A 201 1.97 7.42 -15.68
CA VAL A 201 0.73 8.10 -16.06
C VAL A 201 0.91 9.62 -15.92
N THR A 202 1.42 10.08 -14.79
CA THR A 202 1.70 11.51 -14.55
C THR A 202 2.61 12.12 -15.62
N SER A 203 3.60 11.37 -16.11
CA SER A 203 4.54 11.82 -17.12
C SER A 203 3.87 12.19 -18.45
N THR A 204 2.67 11.70 -18.69
CA THR A 204 1.85 12.05 -19.86
C THR A 204 1.04 13.34 -19.67
N LEU A 205 1.14 13.98 -18.50
CA LEU A 205 0.32 15.11 -18.05
C LEU A 205 -1.16 14.79 -17.88
N SER A 206 -1.49 13.51 -17.63
CA SER A 206 -2.82 13.12 -17.18
C SER A 206 -3.06 13.57 -15.73
N ASP A 207 -4.33 13.64 -15.33
CA ASP A 207 -4.75 14.08 -14.00
C ASP A 207 -4.28 13.16 -12.86
N LEU A 208 -4.38 13.66 -11.62
CA LEU A 208 -3.97 12.93 -10.41
C LEU A 208 -4.80 11.67 -10.17
N TYR A 209 -6.11 11.71 -10.44
CA TYR A 209 -7.01 10.57 -10.18
C TYR A 209 -6.71 9.41 -11.15
N SER A 210 -6.41 9.70 -12.41
CA SER A 210 -5.96 8.71 -13.39
C SER A 210 -4.66 8.03 -12.96
N ALA A 211 -3.68 8.81 -12.45
CA ALA A 211 -2.41 8.27 -11.95
C ALA A 211 -2.61 7.39 -10.72
N VAL A 212 -3.45 7.80 -9.76
CA VAL A 212 -3.79 7.02 -8.57
C VAL A 212 -4.59 5.76 -8.94
N THR A 213 -5.55 5.87 -9.86
CA THR A 213 -6.32 4.72 -10.37
C THR A 213 -5.42 3.64 -10.96
N ALA A 214 -4.41 4.05 -11.75
CA ALA A 214 -3.42 3.13 -12.30
C ALA A 214 -2.52 2.50 -11.22
N ALA A 215 -2.12 3.30 -10.21
CA ALA A 215 -1.34 2.81 -9.07
C ALA A 215 -2.11 1.76 -8.26
N ILE A 216 -3.41 1.96 -8.02
CA ILE A 216 -4.29 0.98 -7.37
C ILE A 216 -4.33 -0.31 -8.18
N GLY A 217 -4.45 -0.22 -9.51
CA GLY A 217 -4.40 -1.38 -10.40
C GLY A 217 -3.09 -2.16 -10.28
N ALA A 218 -1.95 -1.47 -10.22
CA ALA A 218 -0.65 -2.11 -10.04
C ALA A 218 -0.50 -2.73 -8.64
N LEU A 219 -1.00 -2.06 -7.59
CA LEU A 219 -0.92 -2.56 -6.21
C LEU A 219 -1.76 -3.82 -6.01
N LYS A 220 -2.90 -3.97 -6.69
CA LYS A 220 -3.74 -5.18 -6.65
C LYS A 220 -2.99 -6.45 -7.05
N GLY A 221 -1.95 -6.33 -7.85
CA GLY A 221 -1.20 -7.48 -8.37
C GLY A 221 -0.58 -8.35 -7.26
N PRO A 222 -0.64 -9.69 -7.36
CA PRO A 222 -0.13 -10.61 -6.33
C PRO A 222 1.40 -10.55 -6.18
N LEU A 223 2.12 -9.93 -7.09
CA LEU A 223 3.56 -9.70 -6.99
C LEU A 223 3.90 -8.34 -6.34
N HIS A 224 2.89 -7.62 -5.84
CA HIS A 224 3.04 -6.33 -5.19
C HIS A 224 2.18 -6.29 -3.91
N GLY A 225 1.09 -5.51 -3.86
CA GLY A 225 0.34 -5.29 -2.63
C GLY A 225 -0.47 -6.47 -2.10
N GLY A 226 -0.82 -7.45 -2.94
CA GLY A 226 -1.57 -8.65 -2.51
C GLY A 226 -0.76 -9.69 -1.70
N ALA A 227 0.49 -9.38 -1.34
CA ALA A 227 1.33 -10.33 -0.61
C ALA A 227 0.87 -10.56 0.83
N ASN A 228 0.38 -9.54 1.54
CA ASN A 228 -0.14 -9.65 2.90
C ASN A 228 -1.38 -10.57 3.00
N GLU A 229 -2.27 -10.52 2.01
CA GLU A 229 -3.40 -11.46 1.91
C GLU A 229 -2.91 -12.91 1.71
N ALA A 230 -1.91 -13.07 0.83
CA ALA A 230 -1.36 -14.38 0.52
C ALA A 230 -0.64 -15.01 1.73
N VAL A 231 -0.01 -14.21 2.59
CA VAL A 231 0.57 -14.67 3.87
C VAL A 231 -0.48 -15.35 4.72
N MET A 232 -1.65 -14.73 4.90
CA MET A 232 -2.70 -15.32 5.72
C MET A 232 -3.28 -16.59 5.12
N ARG A 233 -3.40 -16.67 3.79
CA ARG A 233 -3.82 -17.92 3.13
C ARG A 233 -2.81 -19.04 3.34
N MET A 234 -1.49 -18.74 3.29
CA MET A 234 -0.46 -19.74 3.62
C MET A 234 -0.55 -20.19 5.08
N LEU A 235 -0.73 -19.27 6.02
CA LEU A 235 -0.87 -19.62 7.44
C LEU A 235 -2.13 -20.46 7.69
N ALA A 236 -3.22 -20.20 6.99
CA ALA A 236 -4.42 -21.03 7.06
C ALA A 236 -4.21 -22.45 6.51
N GLU A 237 -3.40 -22.61 5.45
CA GLU A 237 -3.01 -23.93 4.93
C GLU A 237 -2.10 -24.69 5.91
N ILE A 238 -1.21 -24.00 6.61
CA ILE A 238 -0.30 -24.59 7.60
C ILE A 238 -1.04 -25.04 8.84
N GLY A 239 -1.97 -24.23 9.34
CA GLY A 239 -2.76 -24.48 10.54
C GLY A 239 -1.94 -24.35 11.82
N ASP A 240 -1.05 -25.30 12.11
CA ASP A 240 -0.26 -25.38 13.33
C ASP A 240 1.25 -25.29 13.09
N ALA A 241 1.97 -24.80 14.10
CA ALA A 241 3.42 -24.56 14.02
C ALA A 241 4.22 -25.81 13.61
N GLU A 242 3.81 -26.98 14.09
CA GLU A 242 4.47 -28.26 13.79
C GLU A 242 4.42 -28.65 12.31
N HIS A 243 3.44 -28.15 11.56
CA HIS A 243 3.30 -28.41 10.13
C HIS A 243 4.12 -27.48 9.23
N ALA A 244 4.64 -26.37 9.77
CA ALA A 244 5.26 -25.30 8.98
C ALA A 244 6.45 -25.79 8.14
N ASP A 245 7.32 -26.63 8.69
CA ASP A 245 8.52 -27.12 8.00
C ASP A 245 8.17 -28.13 6.89
N ALA A 246 7.19 -29.01 7.11
CA ALA A 246 6.71 -29.97 6.12
C ALA A 246 5.94 -29.26 4.99
N TRP A 247 5.07 -28.30 5.33
CA TRP A 247 4.37 -27.47 4.35
C TRP A 247 5.36 -26.70 3.47
N LEU A 248 6.39 -26.07 4.08
CA LEU A 248 7.41 -25.35 3.33
C LEU A 248 8.19 -26.26 2.38
N ALA A 249 8.55 -27.47 2.84
CA ALA A 249 9.24 -28.45 1.98
C ALA A 249 8.41 -28.83 0.76
N ALA A 250 7.12 -29.10 0.92
CA ALA A 250 6.20 -29.38 -0.17
C ALA A 250 6.05 -28.18 -1.12
N ALA A 251 5.82 -26.98 -0.58
CA ALA A 251 5.68 -25.75 -1.36
C ALA A 251 6.92 -25.46 -2.21
N LEU A 252 8.13 -25.71 -1.68
CA LEU A 252 9.37 -25.54 -2.43
C LEU A 252 9.56 -26.61 -3.51
N ALA A 253 9.16 -27.86 -3.25
CA ALA A 253 9.18 -28.93 -4.25
C ALA A 253 8.26 -28.59 -5.44
N ASP A 254 7.09 -28.02 -5.16
CA ASP A 254 6.12 -27.55 -6.15
C ASP A 254 6.49 -26.21 -6.79
N ARG A 255 7.63 -25.63 -6.45
CA ARG A 255 8.10 -24.30 -6.90
C ARG A 255 7.10 -23.17 -6.59
N ARG A 256 6.30 -23.33 -5.55
CA ARG A 256 5.39 -22.27 -5.08
C ARG A 256 6.20 -21.10 -4.52
N LYS A 257 5.74 -19.87 -4.79
CA LYS A 257 6.32 -18.68 -4.16
C LYS A 257 5.87 -18.63 -2.71
N ILE A 258 6.81 -18.39 -1.82
CA ILE A 258 6.53 -18.13 -0.40
C ILE A 258 6.33 -16.63 -0.25
N MET A 259 5.08 -16.22 -0.06
CA MET A 259 4.70 -14.82 0.00
C MET A 259 5.07 -14.20 1.35
N GLY A 260 5.31 -12.89 1.37
CA GLY A 260 5.78 -12.18 2.56
C GLY A 260 7.28 -12.31 2.83
N PHE A 261 8.06 -12.88 1.91
CA PHE A 261 9.51 -13.06 2.04
C PHE A 261 10.27 -12.48 0.85
N GLY A 262 11.46 -11.93 1.15
CA GLY A 262 12.34 -11.33 0.16
C GLY A 262 11.93 -9.91 -0.22
N HIS A 263 12.90 -9.15 -0.69
CA HIS A 263 12.71 -7.78 -1.16
C HIS A 263 13.74 -7.44 -2.24
N ARG A 264 13.36 -6.62 -3.22
CA ARG A 264 14.26 -6.25 -4.32
C ARG A 264 15.40 -5.32 -3.90
N VAL A 265 15.20 -4.54 -2.85
CA VAL A 265 16.15 -3.50 -2.41
C VAL A 265 16.92 -3.95 -1.18
N TYR A 266 16.25 -4.52 -0.16
CA TYR A 266 16.90 -4.98 1.06
C TYR A 266 17.66 -6.28 0.85
N LYS A 267 18.93 -6.30 1.26
CA LYS A 267 19.80 -7.51 1.22
C LYS A 267 19.82 -8.27 2.55
N HIS A 268 19.65 -7.55 3.67
CA HIS A 268 19.80 -8.06 5.04
C HIS A 268 18.48 -8.03 5.83
N GLY A 269 17.34 -8.05 5.13
CA GLY A 269 16.01 -7.95 5.73
C GLY A 269 15.41 -6.56 5.61
N ASP A 270 14.08 -6.51 5.52
CA ASP A 270 13.32 -5.27 5.42
C ASP A 270 13.34 -4.53 6.77
N SER A 271 13.86 -3.31 6.77
CA SER A 271 14.07 -2.50 7.98
C SER A 271 12.79 -2.16 8.74
N ARG A 272 11.63 -2.30 8.09
CA ARG A 272 10.32 -2.05 8.70
C ARG A 272 9.81 -3.22 9.54
N VAL A 273 10.29 -4.44 9.22
CA VAL A 273 9.81 -5.68 9.85
C VAL A 273 9.98 -5.69 11.37
N PRO A 274 11.12 -5.32 11.96
CA PRO A 274 11.26 -5.37 13.42
C PRO A 274 10.20 -4.57 14.17
N VAL A 275 9.89 -3.35 13.70
CA VAL A 275 8.89 -2.46 14.31
C VAL A 275 7.48 -3.03 14.17
N MET A 276 7.14 -3.54 12.98
CA MET A 276 5.83 -4.14 12.76
C MET A 276 5.65 -5.45 13.52
N GLN A 277 6.70 -6.28 13.58
CA GLN A 277 6.68 -7.53 14.33
C GLN A 277 6.46 -7.29 15.83
N GLU A 278 7.20 -6.33 16.42
CA GLU A 278 7.02 -5.97 17.84
C GLU A 278 5.59 -5.47 18.13
N ALA A 279 5.02 -4.66 17.24
CA ALA A 279 3.63 -4.21 17.38
C ALA A 279 2.64 -5.38 17.25
N THR A 280 2.89 -6.32 16.34
CA THR A 280 2.08 -7.54 16.17
C THR A 280 2.17 -8.46 17.39
N ASP A 281 3.37 -8.64 17.95
CA ASP A 281 3.58 -9.47 19.15
C ASP A 281 2.81 -8.91 20.36
N ARG A 282 2.74 -7.58 20.49
CA ARG A 282 1.89 -6.92 21.50
C ARG A 282 0.40 -7.23 21.30
N LEU A 283 -0.10 -7.22 20.06
CA LEU A 283 -1.50 -7.62 19.78
C LEU A 283 -1.77 -9.07 20.17
N VAL A 284 -0.86 -9.99 19.87
CA VAL A 284 -0.98 -11.39 20.26
C VAL A 284 -1.09 -11.53 21.79
N ALA A 285 -0.22 -10.81 22.51
CA ALA A 285 -0.22 -10.82 23.98
C ALA A 285 -1.50 -10.25 24.60
N LEU A 286 -2.10 -9.24 23.95
CA LEU A 286 -3.33 -8.59 24.41
C LEU A 286 -4.58 -9.41 24.12
N SER A 287 -4.60 -10.22 23.04
CA SER A 287 -5.81 -10.87 22.57
C SER A 287 -6.37 -11.89 23.56
N GLY A 288 -5.49 -12.56 24.34
CA GLY A 288 -5.88 -13.64 25.24
C GLY A 288 -6.54 -14.85 24.55
N ASP A 289 -6.68 -14.82 23.22
CA ASP A 289 -7.30 -15.88 22.43
C ASP A 289 -6.27 -16.98 22.11
N PRO A 290 -6.56 -18.24 22.50
CA PRO A 290 -5.71 -19.38 22.14
C PRO A 290 -5.51 -19.55 20.62
N GLY A 291 -6.51 -19.17 19.81
CA GLY A 291 -6.43 -19.18 18.35
C GLY A 291 -5.39 -18.18 17.82
N ALA A 292 -5.34 -16.97 18.38
CA ALA A 292 -4.33 -15.97 18.07
C ALA A 292 -2.92 -16.45 18.42
N ALA A 293 -2.75 -17.05 19.60
CA ALA A 293 -1.46 -17.61 20.02
C ALA A 293 -1.00 -18.76 19.10
N ARG A 294 -1.91 -19.66 18.71
CA ARG A 294 -1.64 -20.74 17.76
C ARG A 294 -1.21 -20.22 16.39
N LEU A 295 -1.92 -19.23 15.87
CA LEU A 295 -1.60 -18.60 14.59
C LEU A 295 -0.25 -17.88 14.62
N ALA A 296 0.06 -17.18 15.71
CA ALA A 296 1.36 -16.53 15.92
C ALA A 296 2.50 -17.56 16.03
N ALA A 297 2.27 -18.73 16.64
CA ALA A 297 3.24 -19.81 16.68
C ALA A 297 3.50 -20.38 15.27
N ALA A 298 2.48 -20.59 14.44
CA ALA A 298 2.62 -21.03 13.05
C ALA A 298 3.36 -19.98 12.20
N HIS A 299 3.04 -18.70 12.39
CA HIS A 299 3.75 -17.57 11.77
C HIS A 299 5.24 -17.57 12.13
N THR A 300 5.59 -17.73 13.41
CA THR A 300 6.99 -17.79 13.85
C THR A 300 7.70 -19.00 13.27
N ALA A 301 7.08 -20.18 13.32
CA ALA A 301 7.66 -21.42 12.81
C ALA A 301 7.94 -21.36 11.29
N LEU A 302 7.01 -20.79 10.51
CA LEU A 302 7.24 -20.59 9.06
C LEU A 302 8.40 -19.63 8.80
N ARG A 303 8.45 -18.49 9.50
CA ARG A 303 9.56 -17.53 9.38
C ARG A 303 10.92 -18.19 9.62
N GLU A 304 11.05 -18.96 10.70
CA GLU A 304 12.28 -19.67 11.04
C GLU A 304 12.62 -20.75 10.02
N ALA A 305 11.63 -21.50 9.55
CA ALA A 305 11.86 -22.52 8.53
C ALA A 305 12.35 -21.92 7.20
N VAL A 306 11.76 -20.79 6.74
CA VAL A 306 12.22 -20.09 5.54
C VAL A 306 13.63 -19.56 5.72
N LEU A 307 13.93 -18.94 6.86
CA LEU A 307 15.27 -18.43 7.15
C LEU A 307 16.31 -19.54 7.16
N ARG A 308 16.03 -20.66 7.85
CA ARG A 308 16.96 -21.83 7.90
C ARG A 308 17.20 -22.45 6.52
N ARG A 309 16.14 -22.63 5.71
CA ARG A 309 16.24 -23.36 4.44
C ARG A 309 16.65 -22.52 3.26
N LYS A 310 16.37 -21.21 3.25
CA LYS A 310 16.59 -20.33 2.10
C LYS A 310 17.44 -19.11 2.41
N GLY A 311 17.67 -18.76 3.68
CA GLY A 311 18.34 -17.51 4.04
C GLY A 311 17.59 -16.25 3.63
N ILE A 312 16.26 -16.36 3.39
CA ILE A 312 15.44 -15.23 2.92
C ILE A 312 14.67 -14.67 4.11
N HIS A 313 14.82 -13.37 4.32
CA HIS A 313 14.16 -12.64 5.39
C HIS A 313 12.70 -12.26 5.02
N PRO A 314 11.81 -12.12 6.01
CA PRO A 314 10.48 -11.58 5.79
C PRO A 314 10.53 -10.12 5.32
N ASN A 315 9.51 -9.70 4.57
CA ASN A 315 9.22 -8.30 4.27
C ASN A 315 8.04 -7.82 5.13
N LEU A 316 7.67 -6.53 4.98
CA LEU A 316 6.62 -5.89 5.79
C LEU A 316 5.27 -6.63 5.74
N ASP A 317 4.92 -7.24 4.58
CA ASP A 317 3.63 -7.93 4.41
C ASP A 317 3.48 -9.13 5.35
N TYR A 318 4.59 -9.72 5.79
CA TYR A 318 4.58 -10.91 6.64
C TYR A 318 3.99 -10.63 8.03
N PRO A 319 4.53 -9.72 8.86
CA PRO A 319 3.91 -9.38 10.14
C PRO A 319 2.61 -8.58 10.00
N ALA A 320 2.48 -7.73 8.97
CA ALA A 320 1.28 -6.91 8.79
C ALA A 320 0.04 -7.73 8.49
N GLY A 321 0.15 -8.83 7.71
CA GLY A 321 -0.97 -9.73 7.45
C GLY A 321 -1.54 -10.32 8.74
N LEU A 322 -0.67 -10.82 9.63
CA LEU A 322 -1.08 -11.34 10.94
C LEU A 322 -1.73 -10.24 11.80
N ALA A 323 -1.14 -9.04 11.85
CA ALA A 323 -1.68 -7.93 12.62
C ALA A 323 -3.12 -7.56 12.17
N TYR A 324 -3.35 -7.39 10.87
CA TYR A 324 -4.68 -7.06 10.35
C TYR A 324 -5.72 -8.14 10.63
N HIS A 325 -5.32 -9.41 10.56
CA HIS A 325 -6.19 -10.52 10.94
C HIS A 325 -6.58 -10.46 12.41
N LEU A 326 -5.62 -10.21 13.31
CA LEU A 326 -5.86 -10.07 14.76
C LEU A 326 -6.73 -8.85 15.10
N MET A 327 -6.67 -7.79 14.28
CA MET A 327 -7.55 -6.62 14.39
C MET A 327 -8.99 -6.90 13.93
N GLY A 328 -9.28 -8.08 13.34
CA GLY A 328 -10.60 -8.48 12.88
C GLY A 328 -10.95 -8.08 11.45
N PHE A 329 -9.99 -7.65 10.64
CA PHE A 329 -10.23 -7.38 9.23
C PHE A 329 -10.29 -8.69 8.42
N ASP A 330 -11.18 -8.73 7.43
CA ASP A 330 -11.23 -9.81 6.45
C ASP A 330 -10.01 -9.74 5.53
N ILE A 331 -9.47 -10.89 5.15
CA ILE A 331 -8.26 -10.95 4.31
C ILE A 331 -8.34 -10.07 3.05
N PRO A 332 -9.46 -10.02 2.28
CA PRO A 332 -9.53 -9.15 1.10
C PRO A 332 -9.48 -7.64 1.39
N ALA A 333 -9.62 -7.21 2.65
CA ALA A 333 -9.51 -5.82 3.06
C ALA A 333 -8.05 -5.34 3.24
N PHE A 334 -7.07 -6.24 3.30
CA PHE A 334 -5.68 -5.90 3.61
C PHE A 334 -5.02 -5.02 2.55
N THR A 335 -5.19 -5.38 1.28
CA THR A 335 -4.67 -4.55 0.18
C THR A 335 -5.36 -3.18 0.08
N PRO A 336 -6.67 -3.04 0.25
CA PRO A 336 -7.35 -1.75 0.45
C PRO A 336 -6.79 -0.91 1.60
N ILE A 337 -6.51 -1.51 2.76
CA ILE A 337 -5.86 -0.81 3.88
C ILE A 337 -4.47 -0.29 3.47
N PHE A 338 -3.72 -1.07 2.70
CA PHE A 338 -2.46 -0.61 2.14
C PHE A 338 -2.64 0.62 1.25
N VAL A 339 -3.69 0.70 0.42
CA VAL A 339 -3.99 1.89 -0.41
C VAL A 339 -4.20 3.13 0.46
N MET A 340 -4.96 3.01 1.58
CA MET A 340 -5.22 4.13 2.49
C MET A 340 -3.94 4.78 3.00
N SER A 341 -2.90 4.00 3.19
CA SER A 341 -1.59 4.50 3.57
C SER A 341 -0.80 5.01 2.36
N ARG A 342 -0.66 4.19 1.33
CA ARG A 342 0.22 4.44 0.19
C ARG A 342 -0.22 5.62 -0.68
N ILE A 343 -1.47 6.07 -0.58
CA ILE A 343 -1.94 7.27 -1.26
C ILE A 343 -1.04 8.48 -0.96
N THR A 344 -0.48 8.58 0.25
CA THR A 344 0.43 9.67 0.64
C THR A 344 1.72 9.65 -0.17
N GLY A 345 2.32 8.48 -0.34
CA GLY A 345 3.51 8.30 -1.15
C GLY A 345 3.24 8.50 -2.64
N TRP A 346 2.17 7.92 -3.19
CA TRP A 346 1.83 8.11 -4.60
C TRP A 346 1.64 9.57 -4.96
N THR A 347 0.88 10.30 -4.17
CA THR A 347 0.58 11.72 -4.46
C THR A 347 1.80 12.63 -4.23
N ALA A 348 2.70 12.29 -3.31
CA ALA A 348 4.00 12.94 -3.18
C ALA A 348 4.84 12.76 -4.46
N HIS A 349 4.92 11.54 -4.98
CA HIS A 349 5.65 11.22 -6.21
C HIS A 349 4.99 11.81 -7.47
N ILE A 350 3.67 11.88 -7.55
CA ILE A 350 2.94 12.54 -8.64
C ILE A 350 3.31 14.03 -8.67
N THR A 351 3.28 14.69 -7.51
CA THR A 351 3.65 16.11 -7.39
C THR A 351 5.12 16.34 -7.76
N GLU A 352 6.03 15.48 -7.33
CA GLU A 352 7.45 15.53 -7.65
C GLU A 352 7.68 15.32 -9.16
N GLN A 353 7.00 14.36 -9.80
CA GLN A 353 7.10 14.11 -11.24
C GLN A 353 6.70 15.34 -12.05
N LEU A 354 5.62 16.02 -11.68
CA LEU A 354 5.15 17.20 -12.39
C LEU A 354 6.11 18.41 -12.25
N ALA A 355 6.82 18.52 -11.13
CA ALA A 355 7.75 19.61 -10.90
C ALA A 355 8.92 19.64 -11.91
N HIS A 356 9.33 18.47 -12.42
CA HIS A 356 10.42 18.29 -13.38
C HIS A 356 10.04 17.23 -14.44
N ASN A 357 8.87 17.40 -15.06
CA ASN A 357 8.28 16.34 -15.88
C ASN A 357 9.05 16.07 -17.17
N ALA A 358 9.29 14.78 -17.41
CA ALA A 358 9.67 14.24 -18.70
C ALA A 358 8.84 12.99 -19.00
N LEU A 359 8.38 12.85 -20.26
CA LEU A 359 7.59 11.69 -20.68
C LEU A 359 8.39 10.39 -20.52
N ILE A 360 7.90 9.47 -19.70
CA ILE A 360 8.50 8.16 -19.48
C ILE A 360 8.07 7.23 -20.62
N ARG A 361 8.98 7.02 -21.59
CA ARG A 361 8.72 6.22 -22.79
C ARG A 361 9.98 5.42 -23.17
N PRO A 362 10.18 4.23 -22.59
CA PRO A 362 11.33 3.37 -22.92
C PRO A 362 11.25 2.80 -24.35
N LEU A 363 12.38 2.30 -24.85
CA LEU A 363 12.46 1.58 -26.12
C LEU A 363 12.22 0.08 -25.90
N GLY A 364 11.61 -0.58 -26.90
CA GLY A 364 11.49 -2.03 -26.97
C GLY A 364 12.49 -2.62 -27.96
N ALA A 365 13.16 -3.72 -27.58
CA ALA A 365 13.91 -4.54 -28.52
C ALA A 365 12.91 -5.42 -29.29
N TYR A 366 12.68 -5.09 -30.56
CA TYR A 366 11.74 -5.84 -31.39
C TYR A 366 12.31 -7.21 -31.77
N ASN A 367 11.58 -8.26 -31.50
CA ASN A 367 11.93 -9.65 -31.83
C ASN A 367 10.87 -10.37 -32.71
N GLY A 368 9.98 -9.60 -33.32
CA GLY A 368 8.99 -10.11 -34.27
C GLY A 368 9.55 -10.28 -35.71
N PRO A 369 8.69 -10.58 -36.66
CA PRO A 369 9.09 -10.71 -38.08
C PRO A 369 9.70 -9.43 -38.62
N GLY A 370 10.66 -9.55 -39.55
CA GLY A 370 11.18 -8.40 -40.29
C GLY A 370 10.09 -7.69 -41.12
N GLN A 371 10.46 -6.56 -41.71
CA GLN A 371 9.55 -5.79 -42.56
C GLN A 371 8.96 -6.69 -43.69
N ARG A 372 7.64 -6.66 -43.80
CA ARG A 372 6.90 -7.45 -44.83
C ARG A 372 6.12 -6.48 -45.72
N ALA A 373 6.02 -6.84 -47.00
CA ALA A 373 5.08 -6.17 -47.89
C ALA A 373 3.64 -6.53 -47.49
N VAL A 374 2.75 -5.55 -47.54
CA VAL A 374 1.30 -5.81 -47.39
C VAL A 374 0.87 -6.57 -48.63
N PRO A 375 0.21 -7.75 -48.52
CA PRO A 375 -0.35 -8.45 -49.68
C PRO A 375 -1.23 -7.49 -50.45
N GLY A 376 -1.02 -7.43 -51.78
CA GLY A 376 -1.81 -6.55 -52.65
C GLY A 376 -3.29 -6.88 -52.51
N ALA A 377 -4.13 -5.85 -52.32
CA ALA A 377 -5.52 -5.97 -52.71
C ALA A 377 -5.53 -6.19 -54.21
N ALA A 378 -6.01 -7.36 -54.65
CA ALA A 378 -6.21 -7.69 -56.04
C ALA A 378 -7.24 -6.73 -56.67
#